data_f9c3734bb630ce927b9c21ff7abc7188
#
_entry.id   f9c3734bb630ce927b9c21ff7abc7188
#
_cell.length_a   1.000
_cell.length_b   1.000
_cell.length_c   1.000
_cell.angle_alpha   90.00
_cell.angle_beta   90.00
_cell.angle_gamma   90.00
#
_symmetry.space_group_name_H-M   'P 1'
#
loop_
_entity.id
_entity.type
_entity.pdbx_description
1 polymer ?
#
loop_
_entity_poly.entity_id
_entity_poly.type
_entity_poly.pdbx_seq_one_letter_code
_entity_poly.pdbx_strand_id
1 'polypeptide(L)'
;MKVYSTAAWRVYFSKVQVNNAGTVPAKGPVIFIPNHQNAFLDAVLVICTTPRNPWSIARASVFKEGFVTFLLTAVQIKPVFRVRDGFGSLRNNDAIIQEWTNMLGQGNDILIFAEGNHNEPYATGSLQRGFARMTLQFQQKHPNIPLTIVPVGFHYDDHHSFRSRVLLNYGDAIVVNDILKDSMTEREKLDTLVDITDGSLKSLALEIKHDDQYKAKVEFLRKYRRKEKDMLKQLEADREILSLYPNPPTNFVPRKKFPMILNVINPIVWIGWILHILPYSFIRGFIKAKVKDPQFISSLKYAFGMFLIPLYYFILVLIFYAVARDIPLTLIFAATLPLSGIAATELLKK
;
A
#
# COMPACT_ATOMS: atom_id res chain seq x y z
N MET A 1 1.38 16.05 7.87
CA MET A 1 1.93 14.73 7.44
C MET A 1 1.39 14.27 6.08
N LYS A 2 0.06 14.35 5.78
CA LYS A 2 -0.53 13.90 4.49
C LYS A 2 0.18 14.53 3.27
N VAL A 3 0.42 15.85 3.25
CA VAL A 3 1.12 16.55 2.16
C VAL A 3 2.55 16.02 1.98
N TYR A 4 3.30 15.87 3.07
CA TYR A 4 4.67 15.36 3.04
C TYR A 4 4.72 13.90 2.58
N SER A 5 3.85 13.03 3.11
CA SER A 5 3.71 11.65 2.64
C SER A 5 3.34 11.58 1.16
N THR A 6 2.46 12.51 0.70
CA THR A 6 2.09 12.59 -0.73
C THR A 6 3.28 12.95 -1.61
N ALA A 7 4.12 13.89 -1.20
CA ALA A 7 5.35 14.21 -1.91
C ALA A 7 6.33 13.01 -1.92
N ALA A 8 6.48 12.34 -0.78
CA ALA A 8 7.38 11.21 -0.64
C ALA A 8 6.96 10.00 -1.51
N TRP A 9 5.67 9.62 -1.55
CA TRP A 9 5.27 8.49 -2.40
C TRP A 9 5.33 8.82 -3.90
N ARG A 10 5.16 10.09 -4.31
CA ARG A 10 5.38 10.52 -5.70
C ARG A 10 6.83 10.36 -6.15
N VAL A 11 7.77 10.45 -5.23
CA VAL A 11 9.18 10.13 -5.49
C VAL A 11 9.41 8.62 -5.44
N TYR A 12 8.78 7.94 -4.47
CA TYR A 12 8.96 6.49 -4.27
C TYR A 12 8.43 5.66 -5.43
N PHE A 13 7.23 5.97 -5.94
CA PHE A 13 6.64 5.33 -7.11
C PHE A 13 6.90 6.14 -8.39
N SER A 14 7.13 5.45 -9.50
CA SER A 14 7.21 6.10 -10.81
C SER A 14 5.82 6.48 -11.33
N LYS A 15 4.78 5.75 -10.91
CA LYS A 15 3.38 6.05 -11.18
C LYS A 15 2.50 5.52 -10.06
N VAL A 16 1.62 6.37 -9.55
CA VAL A 16 0.47 5.98 -8.74
C VAL A 16 -0.78 6.37 -9.54
N GLN A 17 -1.52 5.37 -9.94
CA GLN A 17 -2.79 5.57 -10.65
C GLN A 17 -3.93 5.29 -9.70
N VAL A 18 -4.86 6.24 -9.62
CA VAL A 18 -6.08 6.11 -8.82
C VAL A 18 -7.26 6.01 -9.77
N ASN A 19 -8.04 4.97 -9.62
CA ASN A 19 -9.24 4.73 -10.41
C ASN A 19 -10.47 4.75 -9.51
N ASN A 20 -11.57 5.29 -10.02
CA ASN A 20 -12.88 5.33 -9.35
C ASN A 20 -12.92 6.01 -7.97
N ALA A 21 -11.99 6.89 -7.63
CA ALA A 21 -12.05 7.63 -6.34
C ALA A 21 -13.33 8.48 -6.18
N GLY A 22 -14.03 8.78 -7.27
CA GLY A 22 -15.32 9.48 -7.27
C GLY A 22 -16.48 8.67 -6.68
N THR A 23 -16.34 7.34 -6.53
CA THR A 23 -17.37 6.50 -5.87
C THR A 23 -17.39 6.67 -4.36
N VAL A 24 -16.34 7.26 -3.78
CA VAL A 24 -16.27 7.51 -2.34
C VAL A 24 -17.29 8.59 -1.96
N PRO A 25 -18.25 8.29 -1.07
CA PRO A 25 -19.27 9.25 -0.67
C PRO A 25 -18.66 10.51 -0.04
N ALA A 26 -19.17 11.68 -0.43
CA ALA A 26 -18.72 12.95 0.13
C ALA A 26 -19.16 13.16 1.59
N LYS A 27 -20.28 12.53 2.00
CA LYS A 27 -20.88 12.66 3.34
C LYS A 27 -21.14 11.28 3.95
N GLY A 28 -21.35 11.25 5.25
CA GLY A 28 -21.57 10.03 6.03
C GLY A 28 -20.26 9.30 6.37
N PRO A 29 -20.29 8.38 7.34
CA PRO A 29 -19.12 7.58 7.72
C PRO A 29 -18.80 6.53 6.66
N VAL A 30 -17.51 6.31 6.42
CA VAL A 30 -16.99 5.36 5.45
C VAL A 30 -16.03 4.39 6.10
N ILE A 31 -16.16 3.10 5.79
CA ILE A 31 -15.18 2.08 6.09
C ILE A 31 -14.48 1.70 4.79
N PHE A 32 -13.19 2.03 4.68
CA PHE A 32 -12.35 1.58 3.57
C PHE A 32 -11.80 0.19 3.89
N ILE A 33 -11.96 -0.73 2.94
CA ILE A 33 -11.47 -2.12 3.07
C ILE A 33 -10.58 -2.44 1.88
N PRO A 34 -9.27 -2.21 1.98
CA PRO A 34 -8.32 -2.61 0.95
C PRO A 34 -7.80 -4.03 1.15
N ASN A 35 -7.31 -4.66 0.06
CA ASN A 35 -6.42 -5.82 0.17
C ASN A 35 -5.03 -5.39 0.70
N HIS A 36 -4.26 -6.33 1.29
CA HIS A 36 -3.07 -5.99 2.08
C HIS A 36 -1.81 -6.70 1.62
N GLN A 37 -0.96 -5.98 0.88
CA GLN A 37 0.23 -6.54 0.23
C GLN A 37 1.55 -5.86 0.61
N ASN A 38 1.54 -4.61 1.14
CA ASN A 38 2.74 -3.82 1.43
C ASN A 38 2.72 -3.13 2.80
N ALA A 39 2.29 -3.84 3.83
CA ALA A 39 2.28 -3.36 5.21
C ALA A 39 1.72 -1.92 5.34
N PHE A 40 2.37 -1.02 6.11
CA PHE A 40 1.82 0.32 6.34
C PHE A 40 1.78 1.22 5.08
N LEU A 41 2.53 0.88 4.03
CA LEU A 41 2.54 1.66 2.79
C LEU A 41 1.16 1.64 2.10
N ASP A 42 0.44 0.52 2.17
CA ASP A 42 -0.93 0.42 1.66
C ASP A 42 -1.85 1.42 2.38
N ALA A 43 -1.76 1.51 3.71
CA ALA A 43 -2.54 2.46 4.48
C ALA A 43 -2.23 3.91 4.10
N VAL A 44 -0.94 4.26 4.00
CA VAL A 44 -0.50 5.61 3.60
C VAL A 44 -1.03 5.97 2.22
N LEU A 45 -1.02 5.05 1.26
CA LEU A 45 -1.51 5.30 -0.08
C LEU A 45 -3.02 5.59 -0.09
N VAL A 46 -3.85 4.80 0.61
CA VAL A 46 -5.29 5.10 0.72
C VAL A 46 -5.52 6.45 1.39
N ILE A 47 -4.89 6.71 2.54
CA ILE A 47 -5.04 7.99 3.28
C ILE A 47 -4.66 9.18 2.40
N CYS A 48 -3.62 9.05 1.57
CA CYS A 48 -3.14 10.15 0.72
C CYS A 48 -3.92 10.32 -0.58
N THR A 49 -4.59 9.28 -1.09
CA THR A 49 -5.31 9.33 -2.38
C THR A 49 -6.81 9.57 -2.25
N THR A 50 -7.40 9.33 -1.07
CA THR A 50 -8.80 9.68 -0.80
C THR A 50 -8.92 11.17 -0.39
N PRO A 51 -10.02 11.86 -0.78
CA PRO A 51 -10.31 13.21 -0.26
C PRO A 51 -10.64 13.21 1.23
N ARG A 52 -10.92 12.04 1.80
CA ARG A 52 -11.26 11.83 3.22
C ARG A 52 -10.00 11.60 4.05
N ASN A 53 -10.16 11.53 5.38
CA ASN A 53 -9.04 11.34 6.32
C ASN A 53 -9.31 10.14 7.23
N PRO A 54 -9.31 8.89 6.69
CA PRO A 54 -9.61 7.72 7.49
C PRO A 54 -8.52 7.44 8.53
N TRP A 55 -8.95 6.96 9.70
CA TRP A 55 -8.07 6.35 10.68
C TRP A 55 -7.79 4.91 10.30
N SER A 56 -6.53 4.55 10.14
CA SER A 56 -6.12 3.18 9.88
C SER A 56 -5.86 2.41 11.18
N ILE A 57 -6.07 1.11 11.10
CA ILE A 57 -5.90 0.18 12.21
C ILE A 57 -4.66 -0.67 11.98
N ALA A 58 -3.75 -0.73 12.95
CA ALA A 58 -2.60 -1.62 12.92
C ALA A 58 -2.44 -2.40 14.23
N ARG A 59 -1.72 -3.52 14.20
CA ARG A 59 -1.47 -4.32 15.40
C ARG A 59 -0.80 -3.51 16.49
N ALA A 60 -1.25 -3.66 17.74
CA ALA A 60 -0.62 -3.03 18.88
C ALA A 60 0.88 -3.37 19.01
N SER A 61 1.30 -4.58 18.62
CA SER A 61 2.71 -5.00 18.66
C SER A 61 3.65 -4.18 17.76
N VAL A 62 3.10 -3.42 16.81
CA VAL A 62 3.87 -2.50 15.94
C VAL A 62 4.15 -1.18 16.66
N PHE A 63 3.30 -0.83 17.63
CA PHE A 63 3.44 0.39 18.43
C PHE A 63 4.42 0.13 19.58
N LYS A 64 5.70 0.23 19.28
CA LYS A 64 6.74 0.33 20.29
C LYS A 64 6.77 1.76 20.82
N GLU A 65 7.11 1.93 22.10
CA GLU A 65 7.22 3.27 22.70
C GLU A 65 8.15 4.19 21.90
N GLY A 66 7.87 5.50 21.92
CA GLY A 66 8.71 6.53 21.35
C GLY A 66 8.40 6.89 19.90
N PHE A 67 9.45 7.07 19.09
CA PHE A 67 9.38 7.66 17.74
C PHE A 67 8.47 6.89 16.76
N VAL A 68 8.43 5.56 16.82
CA VAL A 68 7.59 4.74 15.95
C VAL A 68 6.11 5.02 16.20
N THR A 69 5.69 5.06 17.46
CA THR A 69 4.31 5.38 17.84
C THR A 69 3.93 6.79 17.39
N PHE A 70 4.83 7.77 17.61
CA PHE A 70 4.61 9.14 17.11
C PHE A 70 4.40 9.18 15.60
N LEU A 71 5.25 8.50 14.81
CA LEU A 71 5.12 8.46 13.35
C LEU A 71 3.81 7.81 12.91
N LEU A 72 3.46 6.66 13.48
CA LEU A 72 2.23 5.94 13.14
C LEU A 72 0.99 6.80 13.45
N THR A 73 0.96 7.43 14.61
CA THR A 73 -0.14 8.32 14.99
C THR A 73 -0.21 9.55 14.09
N ALA A 74 0.94 10.12 13.71
CA ALA A 74 1.00 11.28 12.80
C ALA A 74 0.48 10.97 11.39
N VAL A 75 0.47 9.72 10.97
CA VAL A 75 -0.15 9.24 9.72
C VAL A 75 -1.52 8.59 9.96
N GLN A 76 -2.18 8.90 11.06
CA GLN A 76 -3.52 8.42 11.42
C GLN A 76 -3.63 6.88 11.54
N ILE A 77 -2.62 6.24 12.11
CA ILE A 77 -2.65 4.81 12.40
C ILE A 77 -2.80 4.61 13.91
N LYS A 78 -3.82 3.86 14.33
CA LYS A 78 -4.11 3.51 15.74
C LYS A 78 -3.85 2.02 16.02
N PRO A 79 -3.46 1.66 17.25
CA PRO A 79 -3.25 0.27 17.64
C PRO A 79 -4.55 -0.51 17.79
N VAL A 80 -4.51 -1.80 17.41
CA VAL A 80 -5.53 -2.79 17.69
C VAL A 80 -4.89 -4.02 18.32
N PHE A 81 -5.49 -4.53 19.39
CA PHE A 81 -5.10 -5.79 20.02
C PHE A 81 -5.83 -6.96 19.38
N ARG A 82 -5.15 -8.09 19.17
CA ARG A 82 -5.75 -9.30 18.58
C ARG A 82 -6.03 -10.36 19.62
N VAL A 83 -7.04 -11.19 19.38
CA VAL A 83 -7.37 -12.37 20.19
C VAL A 83 -6.15 -13.30 20.40
N ARG A 84 -5.26 -13.39 19.43
CA ARG A 84 -4.03 -14.20 19.50
C ARG A 84 -2.95 -13.63 20.41
N ASP A 85 -3.11 -12.40 20.89
CA ASP A 85 -2.11 -11.73 21.75
C ASP A 85 -2.31 -12.04 23.25
N GLY A 86 -3.26 -12.94 23.61
CA GLY A 86 -3.49 -13.47 24.97
C GLY A 86 -4.95 -13.40 25.45
N PHE A 87 -5.29 -14.12 26.52
CA PHE A 87 -6.66 -14.25 27.07
C PHE A 87 -7.30 -12.93 27.54
N GLY A 88 -6.54 -11.89 27.79
CA GLY A 88 -7.06 -10.54 28.06
C GLY A 88 -7.57 -9.80 26.82
N SER A 89 -7.30 -10.32 25.60
CA SER A 89 -7.54 -9.65 24.33
C SER A 89 -9.00 -9.70 23.86
N LEU A 90 -9.84 -10.62 24.35
CA LEU A 90 -11.26 -10.70 23.96
C LEU A 90 -12.05 -9.48 24.49
N ARG A 91 -11.88 -9.13 25.77
CA ARG A 91 -12.46 -7.90 26.35
C ARG A 91 -11.94 -6.64 25.66
N ASN A 92 -10.67 -6.66 25.26
CA ASN A 92 -10.05 -5.56 24.52
C ASN A 92 -10.62 -5.42 23.10
N ASN A 93 -10.99 -6.53 22.43
CA ASN A 93 -11.58 -6.48 21.08
C ASN A 93 -12.97 -5.84 21.07
N ASP A 94 -13.82 -6.16 22.03
CA ASP A 94 -15.14 -5.53 22.14
C ASP A 94 -15.02 -4.03 22.45
N ALA A 95 -14.13 -3.66 23.35
CA ALA A 95 -13.84 -2.25 23.65
C ALA A 95 -13.33 -1.49 22.41
N ILE A 96 -12.51 -2.14 21.61
CA ILE A 96 -11.98 -1.57 20.36
C ILE A 96 -13.10 -1.42 19.32
N ILE A 97 -13.91 -2.45 19.10
CA ILE A 97 -15.06 -2.36 18.20
C ILE A 97 -15.98 -1.21 18.63
N GLN A 98 -16.18 -1.06 19.94
CA GLN A 98 -16.98 0.02 20.50
C GLN A 98 -16.35 1.40 20.29
N GLU A 99 -15.02 1.55 20.45
CA GLU A 99 -14.29 2.78 20.14
C GLU A 99 -14.48 3.17 18.67
N TRP A 100 -14.30 2.21 17.76
CA TRP A 100 -14.44 2.45 16.31
C TRP A 100 -15.88 2.77 15.92
N THR A 101 -16.86 2.09 16.52
CA THR A 101 -18.27 2.43 16.34
C THR A 101 -18.56 3.87 16.79
N ASN A 102 -17.98 4.30 17.90
CA ASN A 102 -18.12 5.68 18.37
C ASN A 102 -17.44 6.68 17.43
N MET A 103 -16.25 6.36 16.90
CA MET A 103 -15.57 7.21 15.93
C MET A 103 -16.37 7.39 14.64
N LEU A 104 -16.96 6.31 14.11
CA LEU A 104 -17.88 6.38 12.95
C LEU A 104 -19.10 7.25 13.27
N GLY A 105 -19.68 7.12 14.48
CA GLY A 105 -20.80 7.95 14.95
C GLY A 105 -20.48 9.44 15.07
N GLN A 106 -19.21 9.78 15.26
CA GLN A 106 -18.69 11.15 15.24
C GLN A 106 -18.35 11.67 13.84
N GLY A 107 -18.65 10.88 12.79
CA GLY A 107 -18.38 11.23 11.40
C GLY A 107 -16.95 10.99 10.93
N ASN A 108 -16.14 10.24 11.70
CA ASN A 108 -14.82 9.82 11.24
C ASN A 108 -14.93 8.64 10.27
N ASP A 109 -13.91 8.49 9.42
CA ASP A 109 -13.77 7.35 8.52
C ASP A 109 -12.75 6.37 9.08
N ILE A 110 -12.91 5.09 8.72
CA ILE A 110 -12.04 4.01 9.16
C ILE A 110 -11.44 3.31 7.94
N LEU A 111 -10.17 2.96 8.04
CA LEU A 111 -9.44 2.10 7.12
C LEU A 111 -9.05 0.82 7.85
N ILE A 112 -9.57 -0.32 7.41
CA ILE A 112 -9.28 -1.61 8.01
C ILE A 112 -8.87 -2.64 6.96
N PHE A 113 -7.73 -3.30 7.19
CA PHE A 113 -7.31 -4.46 6.41
C PHE A 113 -8.01 -5.70 6.98
N ALA A 114 -9.16 -6.02 6.39
CA ALA A 114 -10.06 -7.06 6.90
C ALA A 114 -9.48 -8.49 6.76
N GLU A 115 -8.43 -8.68 5.98
CA GLU A 115 -7.67 -9.94 5.87
C GLU A 115 -6.96 -10.30 7.18
N GLY A 116 -6.73 -9.34 8.04
CA GLY A 116 -6.12 -9.51 9.35
C GLY A 116 -4.62 -9.87 9.33
N ASN A 117 -4.04 -10.22 8.19
CA ASN A 117 -2.62 -10.41 7.92
C ASN A 117 -2.29 -9.85 6.54
N HIS A 118 -0.99 -9.69 6.28
CA HIS A 118 -0.50 -9.50 4.92
C HIS A 118 -0.56 -10.83 4.17
N ASN A 119 -0.77 -10.76 2.86
CA ASN A 119 -0.79 -11.94 2.00
C ASN A 119 0.35 -11.91 0.98
N GLU A 120 0.56 -13.03 0.32
CA GLU A 120 1.49 -13.15 -0.80
C GLU A 120 1.11 -12.15 -1.92
N PRO A 121 2.08 -11.70 -2.73
CA PRO A 121 1.79 -10.84 -3.88
C PRO A 121 0.68 -11.42 -4.76
N TYR A 122 -0.26 -10.56 -5.19
CA TYR A 122 -1.38 -10.94 -6.04
C TYR A 122 -2.34 -11.98 -5.46
N ALA A 123 -2.39 -12.12 -4.14
CA ALA A 123 -3.39 -12.94 -3.46
C ALA A 123 -4.16 -12.11 -2.44
N THR A 124 -5.47 -12.24 -2.41
CA THR A 124 -6.34 -11.67 -1.38
C THR A 124 -6.63 -12.75 -0.35
N GLY A 125 -6.38 -12.46 0.91
CA GLY A 125 -6.69 -13.38 2.01
C GLY A 125 -8.18 -13.41 2.34
N SER A 126 -8.59 -14.42 3.10
CA SER A 126 -9.97 -14.50 3.59
C SER A 126 -10.26 -13.35 4.56
N LEU A 127 -11.37 -12.65 4.32
CA LEU A 127 -11.77 -11.55 5.18
C LEU A 127 -12.24 -12.05 6.55
N GLN A 128 -11.76 -11.37 7.59
CA GLN A 128 -12.17 -11.64 8.98
C GLN A 128 -13.48 -10.90 9.30
N ARG A 129 -14.35 -11.51 10.08
CA ARG A 129 -15.66 -10.93 10.46
C ARG A 129 -15.57 -9.69 11.36
N GLY A 130 -14.38 -9.22 11.74
CA GLY A 130 -14.20 -8.08 12.64
C GLY A 130 -14.83 -6.78 12.13
N PHE A 131 -14.62 -6.45 10.85
CA PHE A 131 -15.22 -5.26 10.23
C PHE A 131 -16.74 -5.39 10.12
N ALA A 132 -17.26 -6.58 9.80
CA ALA A 132 -18.69 -6.83 9.69
C ALA A 132 -19.40 -6.69 11.06
N ARG A 133 -18.77 -7.17 12.13
CA ARG A 133 -19.28 -6.94 13.51
C ARG A 133 -19.34 -5.46 13.85
N MET A 134 -18.28 -4.71 13.56
CA MET A 134 -18.23 -3.27 13.77
C MET A 134 -19.34 -2.56 12.96
N THR A 135 -19.54 -2.97 11.71
CA THR A 135 -20.60 -2.45 10.83
C THR A 135 -21.99 -2.68 11.42
N LEU A 136 -22.29 -3.91 11.88
CA LEU A 136 -23.59 -4.22 12.51
C LEU A 136 -23.81 -3.46 13.82
N GLN A 137 -22.79 -3.38 14.66
CA GLN A 137 -22.88 -2.66 15.93
C GLN A 137 -23.09 -1.14 15.69
N PHE A 138 -22.45 -0.58 14.66
CA PHE A 138 -22.70 0.79 14.25
C PHE A 138 -24.15 0.97 13.82
N GLN A 139 -24.66 0.09 12.96
CA GLN A 139 -26.02 0.17 12.41
C GLN A 139 -27.10 0.05 13.51
N GLN A 140 -26.87 -0.82 14.50
CA GLN A 140 -27.75 -0.96 15.66
C GLN A 140 -27.79 0.30 16.51
N LYS A 141 -26.63 0.95 16.69
CA LYS A 141 -26.50 2.16 17.54
C LYS A 141 -26.95 3.43 16.82
N HIS A 142 -26.79 3.46 15.51
CA HIS A 142 -27.06 4.63 14.67
C HIS A 142 -27.92 4.26 13.43
N PRO A 143 -29.17 3.77 13.62
CA PRO A 143 -29.98 3.23 12.52
C PRO A 143 -30.30 4.25 11.42
N ASN A 144 -30.30 5.54 11.75
CA ASN A 144 -30.61 6.63 10.83
C ASN A 144 -29.38 7.20 10.09
N ILE A 145 -28.18 6.70 10.38
CA ILE A 145 -26.96 7.14 9.73
C ILE A 145 -26.52 6.07 8.73
N PRO A 146 -26.57 6.33 7.42
CA PRO A 146 -26.12 5.37 6.42
C PRO A 146 -24.61 5.19 6.52
N LEU A 147 -24.18 3.96 6.78
CA LEU A 147 -22.77 3.57 6.75
C LEU A 147 -22.44 3.00 5.38
N THR A 148 -21.29 3.40 4.84
CA THR A 148 -20.82 2.91 3.55
C THR A 148 -19.50 2.15 3.69
N ILE A 149 -19.41 1.01 3.04
CA ILE A 149 -18.15 0.27 2.85
C ILE A 149 -17.63 0.57 1.46
N VAL A 150 -16.33 0.91 1.34
CA VAL A 150 -15.65 1.13 0.07
C VAL A 150 -14.47 0.16 -0.03
N PRO A 151 -14.60 -0.91 -0.83
CA PRO A 151 -13.48 -1.82 -1.12
C PRO A 151 -12.43 -1.09 -1.96
N VAL A 152 -11.14 -1.40 -1.75
CA VAL A 152 -10.03 -0.80 -2.52
C VAL A 152 -9.04 -1.88 -2.95
N GLY A 153 -8.91 -2.11 -4.25
CA GLY A 153 -7.94 -3.05 -4.81
C GLY A 153 -6.58 -2.41 -5.06
N PHE A 154 -5.51 -2.99 -4.53
CA PHE A 154 -4.14 -2.66 -4.91
C PHE A 154 -3.64 -3.60 -6.00
N HIS A 155 -2.98 -3.04 -7.02
CA HIS A 155 -2.25 -3.80 -8.01
C HIS A 155 -0.87 -3.18 -8.23
N TYR A 156 0.19 -3.89 -7.84
CA TYR A 156 1.58 -3.46 -7.95
C TYR A 156 2.26 -4.13 -9.15
N ASP A 157 3.08 -3.37 -9.88
CA ASP A 157 4.00 -3.95 -10.85
C ASP A 157 5.06 -4.82 -10.17
N ASP A 158 5.63 -4.27 -9.10
CA ASP A 158 6.64 -4.90 -8.26
C ASP A 158 6.44 -4.40 -6.83
N HIS A 159 6.24 -5.34 -5.92
CA HIS A 159 5.95 -5.05 -4.51
C HIS A 159 7.15 -4.49 -3.75
N HIS A 160 8.38 -4.69 -4.24
CA HIS A 160 9.59 -4.41 -3.46
C HIS A 160 10.52 -3.36 -4.08
N SER A 161 10.32 -3.00 -5.33
CA SER A 161 11.23 -2.09 -6.04
C SER A 161 10.86 -0.62 -5.84
N PHE A 162 11.85 0.19 -5.49
CA PHE A 162 11.76 1.65 -5.61
C PHE A 162 11.46 2.04 -7.06
N ARG A 163 10.65 3.06 -7.28
CA ARG A 163 10.17 3.49 -8.61
C ARG A 163 9.35 2.41 -9.32
N SER A 164 8.64 1.53 -8.59
CA SER A 164 7.60 0.69 -9.17
C SER A 164 6.34 1.51 -9.48
N ARG A 165 5.32 0.85 -10.05
CA ARG A 165 4.02 1.46 -10.30
C ARG A 165 2.97 0.77 -9.45
N VAL A 166 1.93 1.51 -9.09
CA VAL A 166 0.80 0.98 -8.32
C VAL A 166 -0.52 1.56 -8.82
N LEU A 167 -1.54 0.71 -8.87
CA LEU A 167 -2.94 1.08 -9.05
C LEU A 167 -3.65 0.99 -7.70
N LEU A 168 -4.41 2.03 -7.37
CA LEU A 168 -5.46 1.98 -6.36
C LEU A 168 -6.80 2.01 -7.11
N ASN A 169 -7.53 0.93 -7.03
CA ASN A 169 -8.81 0.76 -7.72
C ASN A 169 -9.93 0.76 -6.69
N TYR A 170 -10.64 1.88 -6.56
CA TYR A 170 -11.78 2.01 -5.65
C TYR A 170 -12.99 1.31 -6.25
N GLY A 171 -13.62 0.44 -5.48
CA GLY A 171 -14.86 -0.24 -5.85
C GLY A 171 -16.09 0.64 -5.66
N ASP A 172 -17.22 0.11 -6.08
CA ASP A 172 -18.49 0.77 -5.86
C ASP A 172 -18.80 0.84 -4.36
N ALA A 173 -19.42 1.93 -3.95
CA ALA A 173 -19.81 2.17 -2.58
C ALA A 173 -20.94 1.20 -2.16
N ILE A 174 -20.70 0.40 -1.14
CA ILE A 174 -21.66 -0.56 -0.59
C ILE A 174 -22.39 0.13 0.57
N VAL A 175 -23.62 0.60 0.35
CA VAL A 175 -24.45 1.17 1.41
C VAL A 175 -25.03 0.03 2.24
N VAL A 176 -24.66 -0.03 3.52
CA VAL A 176 -24.98 -1.15 4.41
C VAL A 176 -26.50 -1.36 4.56
N ASN A 177 -27.25 -0.26 4.65
CA ASN A 177 -28.70 -0.31 4.79
C ASN A 177 -29.42 -0.93 3.58
N ASP A 178 -28.84 -0.83 2.38
CA ASP A 178 -29.45 -1.32 1.16
C ASP A 178 -29.32 -2.85 1.02
N ILE A 179 -28.32 -3.44 1.69
CA ILE A 179 -28.03 -4.89 1.58
C ILE A 179 -28.52 -5.70 2.79
N LEU A 180 -28.61 -5.10 3.97
CA LEU A 180 -29.07 -5.79 5.17
C LEU A 180 -30.59 -5.69 5.32
N LYS A 181 -31.26 -6.82 5.43
CA LYS A 181 -32.72 -6.90 5.66
C LYS A 181 -33.01 -7.25 7.12
N ASP A 182 -34.09 -6.74 7.65
CA ASP A 182 -34.54 -7.02 9.02
C ASP A 182 -34.83 -8.51 9.24
N SER A 183 -35.29 -9.22 8.19
CA SER A 183 -35.54 -10.67 8.24
C SER A 183 -34.30 -11.55 8.37
N MET A 184 -33.10 -11.00 8.16
CA MET A 184 -31.83 -11.74 8.28
C MET A 184 -31.46 -11.93 9.75
N THR A 185 -30.99 -13.12 10.08
CA THR A 185 -30.28 -13.38 11.35
C THR A 185 -28.96 -12.61 11.41
N GLU A 186 -28.43 -12.40 12.61
CA GLU A 186 -27.14 -11.72 12.78
C GLU A 186 -26.02 -12.43 12.02
N ARG A 187 -26.02 -13.75 12.01
CA ARG A 187 -25.05 -14.56 11.27
C ARG A 187 -25.15 -14.32 9.76
N GLU A 188 -26.35 -14.32 9.20
CA GLU A 188 -26.57 -14.05 7.79
C GLU A 188 -26.13 -12.63 7.40
N LYS A 189 -26.40 -11.63 8.26
CA LYS A 189 -25.92 -10.26 8.06
C LYS A 189 -24.39 -10.17 8.01
N LEU A 190 -23.70 -10.86 8.95
CA LEU A 190 -22.22 -10.92 8.97
C LEU A 190 -21.65 -11.59 7.71
N ASP A 191 -22.21 -12.73 7.33
CA ASP A 191 -21.75 -13.50 6.17
C ASP A 191 -22.01 -12.71 4.88
N THR A 192 -23.17 -12.08 4.72
CA THR A 192 -23.50 -11.22 3.58
C THR A 192 -22.51 -10.05 3.43
N LEU A 193 -22.16 -9.36 4.52
CA LEU A 193 -21.18 -8.27 4.49
C LEU A 193 -19.80 -8.76 4.07
N VAL A 194 -19.37 -9.92 4.58
CA VAL A 194 -18.09 -10.52 4.23
C VAL A 194 -18.08 -10.91 2.76
N ASP A 195 -19.09 -11.64 2.29
CA ASP A 195 -19.14 -12.20 0.94
C ASP A 195 -19.19 -11.11 -0.14
N ILE A 196 -20.03 -10.09 0.05
CA ILE A 196 -20.11 -8.96 -0.89
C ILE A 196 -18.79 -8.19 -0.93
N THR A 197 -18.19 -7.92 0.22
CA THR A 197 -16.91 -7.20 0.30
C THR A 197 -15.76 -7.99 -0.31
N ASP A 198 -15.67 -9.29 -0.04
CA ASP A 198 -14.66 -10.20 -0.57
C ASP A 198 -14.77 -10.32 -2.11
N GLY A 199 -15.99 -10.51 -2.61
CA GLY A 199 -16.26 -10.55 -4.06
C GLY A 199 -15.86 -9.26 -4.75
N SER A 200 -16.17 -8.12 -4.15
CA SER A 200 -15.77 -6.81 -4.67
C SER A 200 -14.24 -6.66 -4.68
N LEU A 201 -13.56 -6.95 -3.58
CA LEU A 201 -12.08 -6.86 -3.50
C LEU A 201 -11.38 -7.70 -4.57
N LYS A 202 -11.81 -8.96 -4.76
CA LYS A 202 -11.25 -9.86 -5.77
C LYS A 202 -11.46 -9.35 -7.19
N SER A 203 -12.56 -8.63 -7.43
CA SER A 203 -12.80 -8.00 -8.73
C SER A 203 -11.90 -6.79 -9.01
N LEU A 204 -11.41 -6.10 -7.98
CA LEU A 204 -10.64 -4.86 -8.07
C LEU A 204 -9.13 -5.08 -8.18
N ALA A 205 -8.62 -6.23 -7.77
CA ALA A 205 -7.20 -6.56 -7.76
C ALA A 205 -6.88 -7.78 -8.64
N LEU A 206 -5.61 -8.05 -8.82
CA LEU A 206 -5.18 -9.32 -9.42
C LEU A 206 -5.26 -10.40 -8.35
N GLU A 207 -5.93 -11.51 -8.69
CA GLU A 207 -6.10 -12.63 -7.78
C GLU A 207 -5.42 -13.89 -8.33
N ILE A 208 -4.43 -14.38 -7.60
CA ILE A 208 -3.79 -15.68 -7.85
C ILE A 208 -4.08 -16.55 -6.65
N LYS A 209 -4.87 -17.61 -6.85
CA LYS A 209 -5.20 -18.54 -5.76
C LYS A 209 -3.92 -19.09 -5.12
N HIS A 210 -3.86 -19.04 -3.80
CA HIS A 210 -2.75 -19.56 -3.02
C HIS A 210 -2.90 -21.09 -2.87
N ASP A 211 -2.52 -21.80 -3.93
CA ASP A 211 -2.48 -23.27 -4.07
C ASP A 211 -1.06 -23.74 -4.42
N ASP A 212 -0.88 -25.03 -4.64
CA ASP A 212 0.42 -25.61 -4.99
C ASP A 212 1.02 -25.01 -6.28
N GLN A 213 0.18 -24.45 -7.15
CA GLN A 213 0.61 -23.82 -8.40
C GLN A 213 0.89 -22.31 -8.28
N TYR A 214 0.66 -21.71 -7.10
CA TYR A 214 0.81 -20.27 -6.89
C TYR A 214 2.16 -19.74 -7.40
N LYS A 215 3.27 -20.36 -6.97
CA LYS A 215 4.62 -19.93 -7.37
C LYS A 215 4.83 -20.02 -8.88
N ALA A 216 4.35 -21.12 -9.49
CA ALA A 216 4.44 -21.34 -10.93
C ALA A 216 3.62 -20.28 -11.71
N LYS A 217 2.41 -19.94 -11.23
CA LYS A 217 1.58 -18.88 -11.82
C LYS A 217 2.23 -17.50 -11.70
N VAL A 218 2.85 -17.18 -10.57
CA VAL A 218 3.58 -15.91 -10.38
C VAL A 218 4.79 -15.83 -11.31
N GLU A 219 5.55 -16.93 -11.46
CA GLU A 219 6.68 -16.99 -12.38
C GLU A 219 6.24 -16.87 -13.85
N PHE A 220 5.14 -17.55 -14.20
CA PHE A 220 4.52 -17.45 -15.51
C PHE A 220 4.10 -16.01 -15.82
N LEU A 221 3.40 -15.35 -14.90
CA LEU A 221 3.05 -13.94 -15.04
C LEU A 221 4.29 -13.09 -15.26
N ARG A 222 5.33 -13.19 -14.41
CA ARG A 222 6.57 -12.43 -14.54
C ARG A 222 7.28 -12.64 -15.88
N LYS A 223 7.26 -13.86 -16.38
CA LYS A 223 7.89 -14.23 -17.65
C LYS A 223 7.17 -13.67 -18.86
N TYR A 224 5.84 -13.71 -18.86
CA TYR A 224 5.02 -13.37 -20.02
C TYR A 224 4.33 -12.01 -19.92
N ARG A 225 4.50 -11.31 -18.80
CA ARG A 225 3.90 -10.01 -18.55
C ARG A 225 4.28 -8.97 -19.58
N ARG A 226 3.27 -8.36 -20.19
CA ARG A 226 3.41 -7.17 -21.04
C ARG A 226 3.31 -5.93 -20.17
N LYS A 227 4.02 -4.85 -20.54
CA LYS A 227 4.00 -3.61 -19.77
C LYS A 227 3.07 -2.60 -20.45
N GLU A 228 1.95 -2.33 -19.81
CA GLU A 228 1.01 -1.32 -20.23
C GLU A 228 1.31 0.03 -19.57
N LYS A 229 1.03 1.15 -20.27
CA LYS A 229 1.21 2.50 -19.69
C LYS A 229 0.13 2.81 -18.66
N ASP A 230 -1.08 2.39 -18.91
CA ASP A 230 -2.21 2.50 -18.02
C ASP A 230 -2.25 1.30 -17.07
N MET A 231 -2.42 1.55 -15.76
CA MET A 231 -2.36 0.49 -14.75
C MET A 231 -3.64 -0.33 -14.67
N LEU A 232 -4.77 0.22 -15.10
CA LEU A 232 -6.00 -0.56 -15.21
C LEU A 232 -5.89 -1.57 -16.36
N LYS A 233 -5.40 -1.12 -17.52
CA LYS A 233 -5.08 -2.01 -18.65
C LYS A 233 -3.99 -3.02 -18.27
N GLN A 234 -3.04 -2.63 -17.40
CA GLN A 234 -2.04 -3.58 -16.90
C GLN A 234 -2.69 -4.69 -16.07
N LEU A 235 -3.65 -4.37 -15.21
CA LEU A 235 -4.41 -5.35 -14.44
C LEU A 235 -5.17 -6.31 -15.35
N GLU A 236 -5.82 -5.79 -16.39
CA GLU A 236 -6.55 -6.61 -17.38
C GLU A 236 -5.59 -7.52 -18.15
N ALA A 237 -4.47 -6.98 -18.64
CA ALA A 237 -3.45 -7.76 -19.36
C ALA A 237 -2.83 -8.85 -18.46
N ASP A 238 -2.61 -8.58 -17.18
CA ASP A 238 -2.09 -9.55 -16.24
C ASP A 238 -3.10 -10.70 -15.98
N ARG A 239 -4.41 -10.38 -15.93
CA ARG A 239 -5.48 -11.38 -15.84
C ARG A 239 -5.56 -12.25 -17.10
N GLU A 240 -5.45 -11.62 -18.28
CA GLU A 240 -5.43 -12.33 -19.55
C GLU A 240 -4.26 -13.32 -19.61
N ILE A 241 -3.04 -12.89 -19.24
CA ILE A 241 -1.87 -13.76 -19.22
C ILE A 241 -2.09 -14.94 -18.25
N LEU A 242 -2.62 -14.70 -17.07
CA LEU A 242 -2.87 -15.76 -16.09
C LEU A 242 -3.94 -16.77 -16.56
N SER A 243 -4.93 -16.31 -17.34
CA SER A 243 -5.95 -17.21 -17.90
C SER A 243 -5.39 -18.21 -18.91
N LEU A 244 -4.24 -17.89 -19.49
CA LEU A 244 -3.55 -18.78 -20.46
C LEU A 244 -2.67 -19.85 -19.76
N TYR A 245 -2.45 -19.77 -18.44
CA TYR A 245 -1.63 -20.73 -17.73
C TYR A 245 -2.20 -22.17 -17.84
N PRO A 246 -1.38 -23.21 -18.10
CA PRO A 246 0.08 -23.20 -18.23
C PRO A 246 0.61 -22.95 -19.66
N ASN A 247 -0.26 -22.69 -20.64
CA ASN A 247 0.09 -22.57 -22.05
C ASN A 247 0.50 -21.12 -22.39
N PRO A 248 1.75 -20.86 -22.80
CA PRO A 248 2.16 -19.50 -23.11
C PRO A 248 1.48 -18.96 -24.37
N PRO A 249 1.32 -17.63 -24.48
CA PRO A 249 0.77 -17.02 -25.70
C PRO A 249 1.59 -17.39 -26.95
N THR A 250 0.91 -17.83 -28.02
CA THR A 250 1.55 -18.27 -29.27
C THR A 250 2.40 -17.19 -29.95
N ASN A 251 2.08 -15.92 -29.76
CA ASN A 251 2.77 -14.76 -30.31
C ASN A 251 3.61 -14.00 -29.28
N PHE A 252 4.11 -14.68 -28.24
CA PHE A 252 4.92 -14.04 -27.23
C PHE A 252 6.31 -13.71 -27.78
N VAL A 253 6.62 -12.40 -27.85
CA VAL A 253 7.96 -11.91 -28.12
C VAL A 253 8.62 -11.58 -26.79
N PRO A 254 9.64 -12.33 -26.37
CA PRO A 254 10.35 -12.02 -25.14
C PRO A 254 10.89 -10.59 -25.19
N ARG A 255 10.70 -9.84 -24.13
CA ARG A 255 11.26 -8.50 -24.03
C ARG A 255 12.78 -8.60 -24.16
N LYS A 256 13.34 -7.99 -25.22
CA LYS A 256 14.80 -7.85 -25.34
C LYS A 256 15.27 -7.08 -24.09
N LYS A 257 16.00 -7.75 -23.21
CA LYS A 257 16.70 -7.04 -22.13
C LYS A 257 17.74 -6.18 -22.84
N PHE A 258 17.64 -4.86 -22.70
CA PHE A 258 18.73 -3.99 -23.11
C PHE A 258 20.00 -4.45 -22.42
N PRO A 259 21.12 -4.56 -23.12
CA PRO A 259 22.36 -5.01 -22.50
C PRO A 259 22.70 -4.04 -21.36
N MET A 260 22.74 -4.56 -20.15
CA MET A 260 23.01 -3.81 -18.91
C MET A 260 24.32 -3.01 -18.98
N ILE A 261 25.25 -3.43 -19.84
CA ILE A 261 26.50 -2.76 -20.16
C ILE A 261 26.31 -1.31 -20.64
N LEU A 262 25.34 -1.02 -21.51
CA LEU A 262 25.11 0.35 -22.00
C LEU A 262 24.63 1.29 -20.89
N ASN A 263 23.91 0.76 -19.91
CA ASN A 263 23.45 1.54 -18.76
C ASN A 263 24.57 1.76 -17.74
N VAL A 264 25.52 0.81 -17.63
CA VAL A 264 26.66 0.89 -16.73
C VAL A 264 27.70 1.91 -17.21
N ILE A 265 27.80 2.20 -18.51
CA ILE A 265 28.73 3.20 -19.06
C ILE A 265 28.18 4.65 -18.92
N ASN A 266 26.90 4.83 -18.60
CA ASN A 266 26.29 6.15 -18.51
C ASN A 266 26.79 6.94 -17.30
N PRO A 267 27.39 8.14 -17.49
CA PRO A 267 27.92 8.97 -16.39
C PRO A 267 26.86 9.34 -15.34
N ILE A 268 25.62 9.53 -15.76
CA ILE A 268 24.51 9.87 -14.84
C ILE A 268 24.26 8.72 -13.84
N VAL A 269 24.39 7.48 -14.30
CA VAL A 269 24.26 6.30 -13.44
C VAL A 269 25.39 6.27 -12.39
N TRP A 270 26.61 6.59 -12.79
CA TRP A 270 27.76 6.65 -11.87
C TRP A 270 27.61 7.76 -10.85
N ILE A 271 27.26 8.98 -11.28
CA ILE A 271 27.04 10.10 -10.37
C ILE A 271 25.93 9.75 -9.36
N GLY A 272 24.80 9.23 -9.84
CA GLY A 272 23.70 8.81 -8.97
C GLY A 272 24.13 7.69 -8.01
N TRP A 273 24.95 6.75 -8.47
CA TRP A 273 25.41 5.64 -7.65
C TRP A 273 26.38 6.10 -6.57
N ILE A 274 27.38 6.91 -6.91
CA ILE A 274 28.37 7.45 -5.98
C ILE A 274 27.69 8.28 -4.89
N LEU A 275 26.78 9.19 -5.27
CA LEU A 275 26.07 10.05 -4.32
C LEU A 275 25.11 9.30 -3.39
N HIS A 276 24.63 8.10 -3.79
CA HIS A 276 23.61 7.37 -3.02
C HIS A 276 24.11 6.05 -2.44
N ILE A 277 25.38 5.67 -2.65
CA ILE A 277 25.91 4.37 -2.19
C ILE A 277 25.80 4.20 -0.67
N LEU A 278 26.05 5.27 0.10
CA LEU A 278 26.01 5.20 1.56
C LEU A 278 24.59 4.92 2.09
N PRO A 279 23.57 5.76 1.80
CA PRO A 279 22.22 5.50 2.28
C PRO A 279 21.64 4.21 1.67
N TYR A 280 21.93 3.90 0.41
CA TYR A 280 21.48 2.65 -0.22
C TYR A 280 22.05 1.42 0.49
N SER A 281 23.37 1.40 0.77
CA SER A 281 24.02 0.28 1.46
C SER A 281 23.50 0.12 2.87
N PHE A 282 23.27 1.22 3.59
CA PHE A 282 22.67 1.21 4.92
C PHE A 282 21.26 0.60 4.90
N ILE A 283 20.38 1.12 4.03
CA ILE A 283 18.98 0.64 3.92
C ILE A 283 18.97 -0.85 3.54
N ARG A 284 19.77 -1.24 2.55
CA ARG A 284 19.88 -2.64 2.11
C ARG A 284 20.40 -3.55 3.22
N GLY A 285 21.44 -3.14 3.91
CA GLY A 285 22.02 -3.87 5.04
C GLY A 285 21.02 -4.03 6.19
N PHE A 286 20.33 -2.95 6.56
CA PHE A 286 19.30 -2.97 7.59
C PHE A 286 18.16 -3.93 7.23
N ILE A 287 17.64 -3.83 6.01
CA ILE A 287 16.54 -4.69 5.55
C ILE A 287 16.99 -6.16 5.58
N LYS A 288 18.16 -6.48 5.04
CA LYS A 288 18.70 -7.85 5.04
C LYS A 288 18.87 -8.42 6.46
N ALA A 289 19.30 -7.60 7.42
CA ALA A 289 19.57 -8.03 8.77
C ALA A 289 18.34 -8.12 9.67
N LYS A 290 17.34 -7.26 9.46
CA LYS A 290 16.24 -7.06 10.42
C LYS A 290 14.87 -7.44 9.89
N VAL A 291 14.67 -7.53 8.56
CA VAL A 291 13.37 -7.80 7.96
C VAL A 291 13.24 -9.28 7.65
N LYS A 292 12.41 -9.97 8.41
CA LYS A 292 12.10 -11.39 8.19
C LYS A 292 10.97 -11.58 7.19
N ASP A 293 9.99 -10.66 7.20
CA ASP A 293 8.80 -10.71 6.35
C ASP A 293 9.00 -9.76 5.14
N PRO A 294 9.04 -10.29 3.91
CA PRO A 294 9.27 -9.50 2.70
C PRO A 294 8.30 -8.35 2.49
N GLN A 295 7.09 -8.44 3.03
CA GLN A 295 6.03 -7.44 2.86
C GLN A 295 6.35 -6.10 3.52
N PHE A 296 7.26 -6.08 4.50
CA PHE A 296 7.75 -4.85 5.10
C PHE A 296 8.86 -4.16 4.29
N ILE A 297 9.42 -4.79 3.27
CA ILE A 297 10.56 -4.26 2.51
C ILE A 297 10.25 -2.88 1.91
N SER A 298 9.14 -2.76 1.18
CA SER A 298 8.76 -1.49 0.55
C SER A 298 8.36 -0.43 1.56
N SER A 299 7.62 -0.81 2.60
CA SER A 299 7.24 0.08 3.68
C SER A 299 8.45 0.68 4.38
N LEU A 300 9.49 -0.11 4.66
CA LEU A 300 10.72 0.37 5.27
C LEU A 300 11.56 1.21 4.30
N LYS A 301 11.69 0.80 3.03
CA LYS A 301 12.35 1.62 2.01
C LYS A 301 11.68 2.99 1.89
N TYR A 302 10.35 3.03 1.89
CA TYR A 302 9.59 4.26 1.87
C TYR A 302 9.85 5.12 3.11
N ALA A 303 9.80 4.53 4.31
CA ALA A 303 10.06 5.24 5.56
C ALA A 303 11.48 5.82 5.61
N PHE A 304 12.49 5.03 5.26
CA PHE A 304 13.87 5.53 5.15
C PHE A 304 14.00 6.61 4.07
N GLY A 305 13.35 6.43 2.92
CA GLY A 305 13.31 7.44 1.86
C GLY A 305 12.70 8.76 2.33
N MET A 306 11.67 8.68 3.19
CA MET A 306 10.98 9.86 3.72
C MET A 306 11.78 10.64 4.77
N PHE A 307 12.63 9.97 5.58
CA PHE A 307 13.34 10.62 6.68
C PHE A 307 14.86 10.61 6.51
N LEU A 308 15.46 9.47 6.19
CA LEU A 308 16.91 9.33 6.10
C LEU A 308 17.48 10.05 4.88
N ILE A 309 16.84 9.93 3.71
CA ILE A 309 17.36 10.53 2.48
C ILE A 309 17.35 12.06 2.53
N PRO A 310 16.28 12.75 2.95
CA PRO A 310 16.31 14.20 3.12
C PRO A 310 17.35 14.68 4.14
N LEU A 311 17.52 13.97 5.27
CA LEU A 311 18.55 14.28 6.25
C LEU A 311 19.96 14.11 5.66
N TYR A 312 20.20 13.07 4.92
CA TYR A 312 21.45 12.82 4.21
C TYR A 312 21.74 13.92 3.19
N TYR A 313 20.75 14.31 2.39
CA TYR A 313 20.90 15.43 1.44
C TYR A 313 21.20 16.75 2.14
N PHE A 314 20.52 17.01 3.24
CA PHE A 314 20.78 18.20 4.04
C PHE A 314 22.25 18.28 4.50
N ILE A 315 22.78 17.17 5.02
CA ILE A 315 24.18 17.09 5.43
C ILE A 315 25.13 17.31 4.24
N LEU A 316 24.87 16.66 3.09
CA LEU A 316 25.70 16.85 1.90
C LEU A 316 25.69 18.30 1.40
N VAL A 317 24.54 18.95 1.41
CA VAL A 317 24.39 20.37 1.01
C VAL A 317 25.16 21.29 1.96
N LEU A 318 25.11 21.04 3.27
CA LEU A 318 25.90 21.81 4.25
C LEU A 318 27.41 21.64 4.03
N ILE A 319 27.88 20.41 3.80
CA ILE A 319 29.30 20.15 3.52
C ILE A 319 29.72 20.86 2.24
N PHE A 320 28.91 20.77 1.17
CA PHE A 320 29.21 21.40 -0.10
C PHE A 320 29.28 22.93 0.04
N TYR A 321 28.31 23.54 0.75
CA TYR A 321 28.32 24.97 1.01
C TYR A 321 29.54 25.41 1.82
N ALA A 322 29.95 24.64 2.82
CA ALA A 322 31.13 24.95 3.64
C ALA A 322 32.42 25.02 2.80
N VAL A 323 32.51 24.22 1.74
CA VAL A 323 33.65 24.17 0.82
C VAL A 323 33.54 25.23 -0.28
N ALA A 324 32.40 25.26 -1.00
CA ALA A 324 32.23 26.12 -2.17
C ALA A 324 31.98 27.59 -1.81
N ARG A 325 31.34 27.86 -0.69
CA ARG A 325 30.92 29.19 -0.21
C ARG A 325 30.17 30.01 -1.26
N ASP A 326 29.48 29.35 -2.15
CA ASP A 326 28.70 29.90 -3.25
C ASP A 326 27.25 29.39 -3.16
N ILE A 327 26.29 30.27 -2.94
CA ILE A 327 24.87 29.91 -2.75
C ILE A 327 24.26 29.38 -4.05
N PRO A 328 24.38 30.08 -5.20
CA PRO A 328 23.88 29.57 -6.48
C PRO A 328 24.36 28.15 -6.82
N LEU A 329 25.67 27.90 -6.68
CA LEU A 329 26.26 26.60 -6.95
C LEU A 329 25.75 25.54 -5.97
N THR A 330 25.56 25.89 -4.70
CA THR A 330 24.99 25.00 -3.67
C THR A 330 23.55 24.61 -3.97
N LEU A 331 22.73 25.54 -4.47
CA LEU A 331 21.36 25.25 -4.87
C LEU A 331 21.31 24.32 -6.09
N ILE A 332 22.19 24.51 -7.06
CA ILE A 332 22.35 23.59 -8.20
C ILE A 332 22.72 22.19 -7.69
N PHE A 333 23.72 22.10 -6.81
CA PHE A 333 24.11 20.81 -6.22
C PHE A 333 22.94 20.15 -5.47
N ALA A 334 22.21 20.88 -4.64
CA ALA A 334 21.05 20.38 -3.90
C ALA A 334 19.98 19.81 -4.84
N ALA A 335 19.72 20.47 -5.97
CA ALA A 335 18.77 19.98 -6.98
C ALA A 335 19.27 18.73 -7.72
N THR A 336 20.58 18.58 -7.91
CA THR A 336 21.15 17.40 -8.60
C THR A 336 21.03 16.11 -7.78
N LEU A 337 21.01 16.20 -6.44
CA LEU A 337 20.94 15.03 -5.56
C LEU A 337 19.71 14.14 -5.86
N PRO A 338 18.46 14.59 -5.71
CA PRO A 338 17.31 13.74 -5.99
C PRO A 338 17.20 13.35 -7.47
N LEU A 339 17.55 14.25 -8.38
CA LEU A 339 17.46 14.01 -9.83
C LEU A 339 18.42 12.92 -10.27
N SER A 340 19.66 12.90 -9.80
CA SER A 340 20.64 11.86 -10.14
C SER A 340 20.24 10.49 -9.61
N GLY A 341 19.69 10.40 -8.39
CA GLY A 341 19.21 9.15 -7.82
C GLY A 341 18.03 8.55 -8.58
N ILE A 342 17.06 9.38 -8.96
CA ILE A 342 15.92 8.97 -9.78
C ILE A 342 16.39 8.53 -11.17
N ALA A 343 17.21 9.35 -11.84
CA ALA A 343 17.71 9.05 -13.18
C ALA A 343 18.53 7.76 -13.23
N ALA A 344 19.44 7.56 -12.28
CA ALA A 344 20.21 6.31 -12.17
C ALA A 344 19.29 5.09 -12.01
N THR A 345 18.26 5.17 -11.16
CA THR A 345 17.32 4.07 -10.95
C THR A 345 16.50 3.76 -12.21
N GLU A 346 15.99 4.78 -12.90
CA GLU A 346 15.18 4.58 -14.12
C GLU A 346 16.04 4.04 -15.28
N LEU A 347 17.30 4.44 -15.40
CA LEU A 347 18.22 3.94 -16.42
C LEU A 347 18.61 2.46 -16.15
N LEU A 348 18.81 2.08 -14.89
CA LEU A 348 19.13 0.69 -14.53
C LEU A 348 17.96 -0.28 -14.70
N LYS A 349 16.72 0.22 -14.77
CA LYS A 349 15.51 -0.61 -14.99
C LYS A 349 15.19 -0.88 -16.46
N LYS A 350 15.77 -0.12 -17.35
CA LYS A 350 15.59 -0.29 -18.81
C LYS A 350 16.50 -1.39 -19.32
#